data_d8d97b2db37545757b9fe4e372e8634a
#
_entry.id   d8d97b2db37545757b9fe4e372e8634a
#
_cell.length_a   1.000
_cell.length_b   1.000
_cell.length_c   1.000
_cell.angle_alpha   90.00
_cell.angle_beta   90.00
_cell.angle_gamma   90.00
#
_symmetry.space_group_name_H-M   'P 1'
#
loop_
_entity.id
_entity.type
_entity.pdbx_description
1 polymer ?
#
loop_
_entity_poly.entity_id
_entity_poly.type
_entity_poly.pdbx_seq_one_letter_code
_entity_poly.pdbx_strand_id
1 'polypeptide(L)'
;MYVVTDYGKILPQALLDIPPRGILNVHPSLLPRLRGPSPIRSAILTNEKETGVTVMLIDAKMDHGPILSQKRMSIEPWPPHAAHLEETLAREGGRLLATVLPLWVREEIEAREQQHDLATFCKMIKKEHAEISLSDDAYINVLKIRAYEGWPIAYTHFQRGDKKIRVQILDAHVEAGTLVIDRVKPEGKNEMDYREFIKSGAKPA
;
A
#
# COMPACT_ATOMS: atom_id res chain seq x y z
N MET A 1 16.67 4.84 -23.07
CA MET A 1 16.02 4.92 -21.77
C MET A 1 14.76 4.04 -21.79
N TYR A 2 14.50 3.30 -20.74
CA TYR A 2 13.24 2.58 -20.53
C TYR A 2 12.50 3.16 -19.32
N VAL A 3 11.21 2.91 -19.23
CA VAL A 3 10.38 3.23 -18.06
C VAL A 3 9.72 1.93 -17.61
N VAL A 4 9.81 1.68 -16.32
CA VAL A 4 9.20 0.50 -15.67
C VAL A 4 8.29 1.01 -14.56
N THR A 5 7.13 0.40 -14.42
CA THR A 5 6.20 0.67 -13.32
C THR A 5 5.49 -0.63 -12.98
N ASP A 6 5.28 -0.89 -11.69
CA ASP A 6 4.61 -2.07 -11.16
C ASP A 6 5.13 -3.42 -11.70
N TYR A 7 6.46 -3.54 -11.83
CA TYR A 7 7.11 -4.75 -12.31
C TYR A 7 7.67 -5.56 -11.14
N GLY A 8 7.03 -6.67 -10.84
CA GLY A 8 7.30 -7.48 -9.64
C GLY A 8 8.55 -8.38 -9.68
N LYS A 9 9.52 -8.13 -10.57
CA LYS A 9 10.76 -8.91 -10.67
C LYS A 9 11.98 -8.01 -10.67
N ILE A 10 13.09 -8.51 -10.10
CA ILE A 10 14.40 -7.85 -10.20
C ILE A 10 14.88 -7.95 -11.65
N LEU A 11 15.30 -6.82 -12.21
CA LEU A 11 15.86 -6.76 -13.56
C LEU A 11 17.32 -7.26 -13.54
N PRO A 12 17.71 -8.18 -14.45
CA PRO A 12 19.10 -8.62 -14.54
C PRO A 12 20.01 -7.50 -15.04
N GLN A 13 21.27 -7.51 -14.62
CA GLN A 13 22.24 -6.50 -15.00
C GLN A 13 22.32 -6.28 -16.51
N ALA A 14 22.31 -7.36 -17.29
CA ALA A 14 22.31 -7.29 -18.75
C ALA A 14 21.17 -6.45 -19.35
N LEU A 15 20.03 -6.36 -18.66
CA LEU A 15 18.91 -5.50 -19.10
C LEU A 15 19.11 -4.05 -18.63
N LEU A 16 19.70 -3.86 -17.45
CA LEU A 16 20.01 -2.53 -16.92
C LEU A 16 21.01 -1.78 -17.79
N ASP A 17 21.94 -2.50 -18.41
CA ASP A 17 23.03 -1.96 -19.24
C ASP A 17 22.60 -1.57 -20.67
N ILE A 18 21.40 -2.02 -21.13
CA ILE A 18 20.94 -1.76 -22.51
C ILE A 18 20.65 -0.28 -22.77
N PRO A 19 19.86 0.42 -21.94
CA PRO A 19 19.47 1.79 -22.27
C PRO A 19 20.54 2.80 -21.82
N PRO A 20 21.11 3.61 -22.73
CA PRO A 20 22.21 4.52 -22.41
C PRO A 20 21.88 5.59 -21.35
N ARG A 21 20.60 5.82 -21.10
CA ARG A 21 20.11 6.74 -20.05
C ARG A 21 19.43 6.00 -18.89
N GLY A 22 19.74 4.71 -18.72
CA GLY A 22 19.21 3.87 -17.64
C GLY A 22 17.70 3.58 -17.76
N ILE A 23 17.17 2.99 -16.71
CA ILE A 23 15.78 2.59 -16.58
C ILE A 23 15.15 3.39 -15.45
N LEU A 24 14.07 4.12 -15.74
CA LEU A 24 13.30 4.89 -14.76
C LEU A 24 12.25 3.99 -14.12
N ASN A 25 12.04 4.16 -12.83
CA ASN A 25 10.91 3.60 -12.09
C ASN A 25 10.13 4.70 -11.38
N VAL A 26 8.80 4.53 -11.34
CA VAL A 26 7.92 5.35 -10.50
C VAL A 26 7.57 4.53 -9.27
N HIS A 27 8.13 4.91 -8.14
CA HIS A 27 7.92 4.22 -6.86
C HIS A 27 6.93 5.00 -5.97
N PRO A 28 5.85 4.38 -5.49
CA PRO A 28 4.80 5.07 -4.75
C PRO A 28 5.13 5.22 -3.26
N SER A 29 6.29 5.80 -2.96
CA SER A 29 6.70 6.27 -1.63
C SER A 29 7.69 7.43 -1.74
N LEU A 30 8.01 8.05 -0.63
CA LEU A 30 9.11 9.01 -0.49
C LEU A 30 10.40 8.25 -0.16
N LEU A 31 11.10 7.74 -1.19
CA LEU A 31 12.39 7.06 -0.98
C LEU A 31 13.39 7.97 -0.24
N PRO A 32 14.20 7.38 0.66
CA PRO A 32 14.50 5.96 0.84
C PRO A 32 13.51 5.19 1.73
N ARG A 33 12.41 5.79 2.15
CA ARG A 33 11.40 5.10 2.97
C ARG A 33 10.56 4.15 2.13
N LEU A 34 10.17 3.01 2.75
CA LEU A 34 9.28 2.01 2.16
C LEU A 34 9.78 1.44 0.82
N ARG A 35 11.09 1.15 0.72
CA ARG A 35 11.61 0.30 -0.37
C ARG A 35 10.93 -1.06 -0.34
N GLY A 36 10.65 -1.66 -1.49
CA GLY A 36 10.10 -3.01 -1.56
C GLY A 36 8.73 -3.11 -2.21
N PRO A 37 8.08 -4.28 -2.11
CA PRO A 37 6.96 -4.67 -2.99
C PRO A 37 5.60 -4.11 -2.60
N SER A 38 5.43 -3.46 -1.44
CA SER A 38 4.09 -3.06 -0.97
C SER A 38 4.09 -1.69 -0.27
N PRO A 39 4.68 -0.63 -0.87
CA PRO A 39 4.86 0.66 -0.20
C PRO A 39 3.52 1.32 0.17
N ILE A 40 2.51 1.27 -0.71
CA ILE A 40 1.21 1.91 -0.50
C ILE A 40 0.49 1.35 0.72
N ARG A 41 0.33 0.03 0.78
CA ARG A 41 -0.30 -0.65 1.93
C ARG A 41 0.52 -0.49 3.20
N SER A 42 1.84 -0.53 3.08
CA SER A 42 2.72 -0.33 4.23
C SER A 42 2.62 1.07 4.81
N ALA A 43 2.48 2.11 3.99
CA ALA A 43 2.25 3.47 4.48
C ALA A 43 1.00 3.55 5.38
N ILE A 44 -0.10 2.89 4.99
CA ILE A 44 -1.32 2.82 5.82
C ILE A 44 -1.05 2.02 7.10
N LEU A 45 -0.46 0.81 6.97
CA LEU A 45 -0.20 -0.09 8.11
C LEU A 45 0.72 0.52 9.17
N THR A 46 1.70 1.31 8.75
CA THR A 46 2.65 2.01 9.64
C THR A 46 2.19 3.41 10.02
N ASN A 47 0.98 3.79 9.62
CA ASN A 47 0.38 5.10 9.92
C ASN A 47 1.24 6.29 9.44
N GLU A 48 1.85 6.15 8.26
CA GLU A 48 2.66 7.21 7.65
C GLU A 48 1.76 8.23 6.93
N LYS A 49 1.28 9.23 7.66
CA LYS A 49 0.37 10.26 7.12
C LYS A 49 0.98 11.09 5.98
N GLU A 50 2.31 11.15 5.92
CA GLU A 50 3.04 11.80 4.86
C GLU A 50 3.55 10.74 3.89
N THR A 51 3.11 10.82 2.65
CA THR A 51 3.48 9.89 1.59
C THR A 51 3.83 10.65 0.30
N GLY A 52 4.06 9.95 -0.78
CA GLY A 52 4.35 10.58 -2.05
C GLY A 52 4.80 9.60 -3.11
N VAL A 53 5.37 10.15 -4.17
CA VAL A 53 5.91 9.37 -5.28
C VAL A 53 7.33 9.80 -5.59
N THR A 54 8.13 8.86 -6.02
CA THR A 54 9.52 9.05 -6.42
C THR A 54 9.73 8.54 -7.83
N VAL A 55 10.34 9.37 -8.69
CA VAL A 55 10.93 8.92 -9.96
C VAL A 55 12.42 8.71 -9.72
N MET A 56 12.90 7.48 -9.95
CA MET A 56 14.27 7.06 -9.68
C MET A 56 14.86 6.26 -10.85
N LEU A 57 16.16 6.12 -10.91
CA LEU A 57 16.85 5.14 -11.74
C LEU A 57 16.86 3.78 -11.05
N ILE A 58 16.66 2.72 -11.81
CA ILE A 58 16.82 1.35 -11.29
C ILE A 58 18.30 0.96 -11.32
N ASP A 59 18.78 0.37 -10.23
CA ASP A 59 20.05 -0.33 -10.14
C ASP A 59 19.85 -1.82 -9.79
N ALA A 60 20.91 -2.53 -9.47
CA ALA A 60 20.87 -3.96 -9.14
C ALA A 60 20.20 -4.30 -7.80
N LYS A 61 19.92 -3.30 -6.96
CA LYS A 61 19.30 -3.48 -5.64
C LYS A 61 17.85 -2.96 -5.66
N MET A 62 17.03 -3.50 -4.78
CA MET A 62 15.60 -3.14 -4.70
C MET A 62 15.42 -1.68 -4.26
N ASP A 63 14.82 -0.88 -5.14
CA ASP A 63 14.45 0.53 -4.92
C ASP A 63 15.57 1.40 -4.32
N HIS A 64 16.79 1.08 -4.70
CA HIS A 64 18.02 1.64 -4.11
C HIS A 64 18.63 2.76 -4.95
N GLY A 65 18.40 2.76 -6.25
CA GLY A 65 19.07 3.65 -7.19
C GLY A 65 18.77 5.14 -6.98
N PRO A 66 19.50 6.03 -7.66
CA PRO A 66 19.42 7.47 -7.42
C PRO A 66 18.07 8.07 -7.86
N ILE A 67 17.66 9.12 -7.14
CA ILE A 67 16.39 9.82 -7.30
C ILE A 67 16.54 10.95 -8.31
N LEU A 68 15.60 11.03 -9.27
CA LEU A 68 15.49 12.16 -10.19
C LEU A 68 14.55 13.25 -9.64
N SER A 69 13.43 12.84 -9.06
CA SER A 69 12.46 13.77 -8.45
C SER A 69 11.54 13.05 -7.48
N GLN A 70 10.98 13.82 -6.55
CA GLN A 70 9.97 13.34 -5.61
C GLN A 70 8.85 14.36 -5.50
N LYS A 71 7.63 13.85 -5.31
CA LYS A 71 6.48 14.66 -4.96
C LYS A 71 5.90 14.18 -3.64
N ARG A 72 5.99 15.03 -2.63
CA ARG A 72 5.39 14.81 -1.31
C ARG A 72 3.90 15.14 -1.34
N MET A 73 3.10 14.37 -0.60
CA MET A 73 1.65 14.56 -0.50
C MET A 73 1.17 14.27 0.92
N SER A 74 0.18 15.03 1.35
CA SER A 74 -0.66 14.71 2.51
C SER A 74 -2.01 14.21 2.01
N ILE A 75 -2.52 13.15 2.60
CA ILE A 75 -3.79 12.54 2.22
C ILE A 75 -4.80 12.76 3.35
N GLU A 76 -5.89 13.38 3.01
CA GLU A 76 -6.98 13.62 3.96
C GLU A 76 -8.32 13.10 3.39
N PRO A 77 -9.18 12.46 4.21
CA PRO A 77 -8.93 12.07 5.60
C PRO A 77 -7.95 10.88 5.71
N TRP A 78 -7.23 10.78 6.83
CA TRP A 78 -6.35 9.66 7.12
C TRP A 78 -6.96 8.72 8.17
N PRO A 79 -6.84 7.37 8.07
CA PRO A 79 -6.22 6.64 6.97
C PRO A 79 -7.16 6.52 5.76
N PRO A 80 -6.64 6.62 4.53
CA PRO A 80 -7.42 6.37 3.32
C PRO A 80 -7.65 4.87 3.11
N HIS A 81 -8.62 4.52 2.28
CA HIS A 81 -8.70 3.20 1.68
C HIS A 81 -7.53 2.97 0.71
N ALA A 82 -7.01 1.73 0.66
CA ALA A 82 -5.86 1.41 -0.20
C ALA A 82 -6.12 1.73 -1.67
N ALA A 83 -7.30 1.42 -2.20
CA ALA A 83 -7.67 1.74 -3.59
C ALA A 83 -7.61 3.24 -3.89
N HIS A 84 -8.07 4.09 -2.96
CA HIS A 84 -8.00 5.54 -3.12
C HIS A 84 -6.55 6.04 -3.12
N LEU A 85 -5.73 5.51 -2.23
CA LEU A 85 -4.30 5.87 -2.16
C LEU A 85 -3.56 5.41 -3.41
N GLU A 86 -3.81 4.18 -3.88
CA GLU A 86 -3.25 3.64 -5.13
C GLU A 86 -3.58 4.53 -6.33
N GLU A 87 -4.85 4.89 -6.52
CA GLU A 87 -5.27 5.76 -7.62
C GLU A 87 -4.60 7.14 -7.54
N THR A 88 -4.54 7.72 -6.35
CA THR A 88 -3.95 9.04 -6.13
C THR A 88 -2.45 9.03 -6.44
N LEU A 89 -1.71 8.05 -5.90
CA LEU A 89 -0.27 7.93 -6.12
C LEU A 89 0.06 7.58 -7.58
N ALA A 90 -0.74 6.73 -8.22
CA ALA A 90 -0.55 6.39 -9.64
C ALA A 90 -0.72 7.63 -10.54
N ARG A 91 -1.76 8.45 -10.31
CA ARG A 91 -2.02 9.67 -11.05
C ARG A 91 -0.89 10.69 -10.87
N GLU A 92 -0.47 10.91 -9.63
CA GLU A 92 0.59 11.87 -9.34
C GLU A 92 1.97 11.38 -9.77
N GLY A 93 2.22 10.06 -9.71
CA GLY A 93 3.42 9.43 -10.25
C GLY A 93 3.52 9.59 -11.77
N GLY A 94 2.42 9.40 -12.49
CA GLY A 94 2.35 9.64 -13.93
C GLY A 94 2.61 11.10 -14.30
N ARG A 95 2.05 12.06 -13.54
CA ARG A 95 2.30 13.49 -13.73
C ARG A 95 3.76 13.85 -13.45
N LEU A 96 4.34 13.34 -12.38
CA LEU A 96 5.73 13.57 -12.04
C LEU A 96 6.66 13.02 -13.13
N LEU A 97 6.39 11.77 -13.59
CA LEU A 97 7.15 11.16 -14.68
C LEU A 97 7.08 11.98 -15.95
N ALA A 98 5.90 12.46 -16.35
CA ALA A 98 5.73 13.29 -17.53
C ALA A 98 6.53 14.61 -17.46
N THR A 99 6.72 15.15 -16.26
CA THR A 99 7.57 16.34 -16.03
C THR A 99 9.05 15.99 -16.07
N VAL A 100 9.45 14.90 -15.43
CA VAL A 100 10.85 14.48 -15.27
C VAL A 100 11.45 13.97 -16.58
N LEU A 101 10.68 13.21 -17.35
CA LEU A 101 11.15 12.49 -18.53
C LEU A 101 11.82 13.39 -19.57
N PRO A 102 11.22 14.51 -20.02
CA PRO A 102 11.87 15.41 -20.98
C PRO A 102 13.12 16.08 -20.41
N LEU A 103 13.13 16.42 -19.12
CA LEU A 103 14.29 17.03 -18.46
C LEU A 103 15.48 16.06 -18.39
N TRP A 104 15.20 14.79 -18.05
CA TRP A 104 16.21 13.75 -18.04
C TRP A 104 16.80 13.45 -19.42
N VAL A 105 15.95 13.42 -20.46
CA VAL A 105 16.40 13.24 -21.85
C VAL A 105 17.30 14.39 -22.31
N ARG A 106 17.00 15.63 -21.90
CA ARG A 106 17.81 16.82 -22.25
C ARG A 106 18.99 17.09 -21.33
N GLU A 107 19.22 16.20 -20.31
CA GLU A 107 20.28 16.36 -19.31
C GLU A 107 20.16 17.67 -18.50
N GLU A 108 18.91 18.10 -18.26
CA GLU A 108 18.60 19.31 -17.49
C GLU A 108 18.36 19.04 -16.01
N ILE A 109 18.39 17.77 -15.60
CA ILE A 109 18.30 17.36 -14.18
C ILE A 109 19.38 16.31 -13.88
N GLU A 110 19.81 16.28 -12.63
CA GLU A 110 20.77 15.33 -12.11
C GLU A 110 20.11 14.29 -11.20
N ALA A 111 20.60 13.04 -11.28
CA ALA A 111 20.22 12.00 -10.36
C ALA A 111 20.96 12.19 -9.03
N ARG A 112 20.24 12.07 -7.90
CA ARG A 112 20.78 12.24 -6.54
C ARG A 112 20.73 10.93 -5.80
N GLU A 113 21.86 10.56 -5.20
CA GLU A 113 21.94 9.36 -4.35
C GLU A 113 20.95 9.46 -3.18
N GLN A 114 20.36 8.31 -2.83
CA GLN A 114 19.50 8.21 -1.66
C GLN A 114 20.34 8.24 -0.37
N GLN A 115 19.76 8.75 0.71
CA GLN A 115 20.32 8.61 2.06
C GLN A 115 20.06 7.19 2.56
N HIS A 116 20.95 6.26 2.25
CA HIS A 116 20.76 4.82 2.45
C HIS A 116 20.60 4.41 3.92
N ASP A 117 21.18 5.15 4.83
CA ASP A 117 21.07 5.00 6.29
C ASP A 117 19.65 5.28 6.82
N LEU A 118 18.85 6.05 6.08
CA LEU A 118 17.45 6.34 6.39
C LEU A 118 16.45 5.37 5.73
N ALA A 119 16.95 4.36 5.00
CA ALA A 119 16.09 3.45 4.28
C ALA A 119 15.23 2.58 5.22
N THR A 120 13.94 2.52 4.92
CA THR A 120 13.02 1.54 5.50
C THR A 120 12.51 0.60 4.42
N PHE A 121 12.08 -0.60 4.83
CA PHE A 121 11.68 -1.63 3.88
C PHE A 121 10.27 -2.13 4.20
N CYS A 122 9.47 -2.28 3.16
CA CYS A 122 8.18 -2.95 3.24
C CYS A 122 8.29 -4.41 2.77
N LYS A 123 7.52 -5.29 3.43
CA LYS A 123 7.46 -6.71 3.09
C LYS A 123 6.32 -6.97 2.11
N MET A 124 6.44 -8.07 1.36
CA MET A 124 5.32 -8.57 0.56
C MET A 124 4.13 -8.91 1.48
N ILE A 125 2.97 -8.40 1.13
CA ILE A 125 1.72 -8.74 1.83
C ILE A 125 1.38 -10.20 1.53
N LYS A 126 0.87 -10.90 2.54
CA LYS A 126 0.40 -12.29 2.44
C LYS A 126 -1.00 -12.41 3.02
N LYS A 127 -1.72 -13.47 2.65
CA LYS A 127 -3.11 -13.69 3.11
C LYS A 127 -3.23 -13.79 4.63
N GLU A 128 -2.27 -14.43 5.27
CA GLU A 128 -2.23 -14.60 6.72
C GLU A 128 -2.06 -13.28 7.49
N HIS A 129 -1.48 -12.25 6.89
CA HIS A 129 -1.34 -10.93 7.52
C HIS A 129 -2.68 -10.21 7.74
N ALA A 130 -3.73 -10.64 7.02
CA ALA A 130 -5.03 -10.00 7.06
C ALA A 130 -5.96 -10.53 8.15
N GLU A 131 -5.54 -11.51 8.94
CA GLU A 131 -6.28 -11.91 10.13
C GLU A 131 -6.17 -10.83 11.20
N ILE A 132 -7.31 -10.40 11.72
CA ILE A 132 -7.38 -9.39 12.78
C ILE A 132 -8.10 -9.96 14.00
N SER A 133 -7.67 -9.54 15.18
CA SER A 133 -8.40 -9.78 16.41
C SER A 133 -9.23 -8.55 16.78
N LEU A 134 -10.51 -8.74 17.05
CA LEU A 134 -11.39 -7.63 17.47
C LEU A 134 -11.04 -7.11 18.87
N SER A 135 -10.19 -7.82 19.63
CA SER A 135 -9.66 -7.38 20.91
C SER A 135 -8.41 -6.51 20.80
N ASP A 136 -7.79 -6.42 19.59
CA ASP A 136 -6.66 -5.53 19.36
C ASP A 136 -7.13 -4.06 19.39
N ASP A 137 -6.15 -3.15 19.42
CA ASP A 137 -6.42 -1.71 19.34
C ASP A 137 -7.32 -1.36 18.14
N ALA A 138 -8.38 -0.58 18.39
CA ALA A 138 -9.40 -0.25 17.41
C ALA A 138 -8.82 0.48 16.19
N TYR A 139 -7.88 1.42 16.42
CA TYR A 139 -7.28 2.18 15.34
C TYR A 139 -6.32 1.32 14.51
N ILE A 140 -5.55 0.43 15.14
CA ILE A 140 -4.69 -0.54 14.43
C ILE A 140 -5.53 -1.45 13.55
N ASN A 141 -6.71 -1.89 14.03
CA ASN A 141 -7.63 -2.66 13.20
C ASN A 141 -8.16 -1.86 12.01
N VAL A 142 -8.48 -0.58 12.17
CA VAL A 142 -8.89 0.30 11.06
C VAL A 142 -7.76 0.44 10.04
N LEU A 143 -6.50 0.64 10.47
CA LEU A 143 -5.35 0.68 9.56
C LEU A 143 -5.24 -0.61 8.74
N LYS A 144 -5.39 -1.77 9.38
CA LYS A 144 -5.36 -3.08 8.69
C LYS A 144 -6.53 -3.24 7.70
N ILE A 145 -7.75 -2.87 8.09
CA ILE A 145 -8.93 -2.95 7.22
C ILE A 145 -8.74 -2.08 5.99
N ARG A 146 -8.31 -0.85 6.15
CA ARG A 146 -8.06 0.10 5.06
C ARG A 146 -6.89 -0.33 4.16
N ALA A 147 -5.79 -0.80 4.75
CA ALA A 147 -4.61 -1.24 4.00
C ALA A 147 -4.85 -2.52 3.20
N TYR A 148 -5.67 -3.43 3.71
CA TYR A 148 -5.93 -4.72 3.06
C TYR A 148 -7.17 -4.72 2.17
N GLU A 149 -7.77 -3.56 1.91
CA GLU A 149 -8.87 -3.42 0.96
C GLU A 149 -8.53 -4.07 -0.40
N GLY A 150 -9.53 -4.73 -1.00
CA GLY A 150 -9.38 -5.45 -2.26
C GLY A 150 -8.62 -6.78 -2.11
N TRP A 151 -7.42 -6.75 -1.60
CA TRP A 151 -6.62 -7.95 -1.32
C TRP A 151 -5.58 -7.63 -0.21
N PRO A 152 -5.37 -8.55 0.75
CA PRO A 152 -6.03 -9.86 0.94
C PRO A 152 -7.41 -9.81 1.63
N ILE A 153 -7.90 -8.64 2.01
CA ILE A 153 -9.10 -8.30 2.76
C ILE A 153 -8.99 -8.77 4.22
N ALA A 154 -9.04 -7.80 5.14
CA ALA A 154 -9.00 -8.08 6.57
C ALA A 154 -10.15 -9.02 6.98
N TYR A 155 -9.86 -9.99 7.83
CA TYR A 155 -10.87 -10.95 8.27
C TYR A 155 -10.67 -11.36 9.73
N THR A 156 -11.75 -11.84 10.31
CA THR A 156 -11.74 -12.49 11.63
C THR A 156 -12.72 -13.67 11.63
N HIS A 157 -12.83 -14.36 12.76
CA HIS A 157 -13.70 -15.50 12.90
C HIS A 157 -14.87 -15.20 13.83
N PHE A 158 -16.03 -15.74 13.49
CA PHE A 158 -17.23 -15.68 14.28
C PHE A 158 -17.78 -17.08 14.55
N GLN A 159 -18.39 -17.28 15.72
CA GLN A 159 -19.12 -18.48 16.07
C GLN A 159 -20.61 -18.29 15.80
N ARG A 160 -21.23 -19.21 15.08
CA ARG A 160 -22.69 -19.26 14.88
C ARG A 160 -23.20 -20.67 15.14
N GLY A 161 -23.80 -20.90 16.30
CA GLY A 161 -24.06 -22.24 16.81
C GLY A 161 -22.71 -22.98 16.96
N ASP A 162 -22.61 -24.19 16.43
CA ASP A 162 -21.38 -25.02 16.49
C ASP A 162 -20.39 -24.73 15.35
N LYS A 163 -20.69 -23.75 14.49
CA LYS A 163 -19.86 -23.46 13.32
C LYS A 163 -19.03 -22.21 13.52
N LYS A 164 -17.70 -22.36 13.33
CA LYS A 164 -16.76 -21.25 13.18
C LYS A 164 -16.79 -20.80 11.72
N ILE A 165 -17.08 -19.54 11.45
CA ILE A 165 -17.16 -18.95 10.11
C ILE A 165 -16.14 -17.83 9.97
N ARG A 166 -15.47 -17.78 8.82
CA ARG A 166 -14.60 -16.66 8.47
C ARG A 166 -15.45 -15.49 7.94
N VAL A 167 -15.19 -14.31 8.45
CA VAL A 167 -15.91 -13.09 8.06
C VAL A 167 -14.91 -12.03 7.66
N GLN A 168 -14.95 -11.61 6.41
CA GLN A 168 -14.20 -10.48 5.92
C GLN A 168 -14.80 -9.18 6.44
N ILE A 169 -13.96 -8.29 6.94
CA ILE A 169 -14.35 -6.94 7.40
C ILE A 169 -14.01 -5.99 6.25
N LEU A 170 -15.02 -5.42 5.63
CA LEU A 170 -14.87 -4.59 4.45
C LEU A 170 -14.71 -3.11 4.79
N ASP A 171 -15.41 -2.66 5.83
CA ASP A 171 -15.30 -1.30 6.31
C ASP A 171 -15.57 -1.24 7.82
N ALA A 172 -14.86 -0.30 8.47
CA ALA A 172 -15.00 -0.01 9.90
C ALA A 172 -14.39 1.36 10.22
N HIS A 173 -14.82 1.91 11.36
CA HIS A 173 -14.27 3.15 11.89
C HIS A 173 -14.08 3.06 13.41
N VAL A 174 -13.45 4.08 13.98
CA VAL A 174 -13.33 4.20 15.44
C VAL A 174 -14.34 5.22 15.93
N GLU A 175 -15.18 4.82 16.89
CA GLU A 175 -16.08 5.70 17.59
C GLU A 175 -15.86 5.57 19.09
N ALA A 176 -15.60 6.69 19.77
CA ALA A 176 -15.28 6.75 21.21
C ALA A 176 -14.22 5.71 21.66
N GLY A 177 -13.17 5.49 20.84
CA GLY A 177 -12.07 4.55 21.11
C GLY A 177 -12.41 3.08 20.85
N THR A 178 -13.58 2.78 20.32
CA THR A 178 -14.06 1.42 20.04
C THR A 178 -14.13 1.18 18.53
N LEU A 179 -13.77 -0.02 18.08
CA LEU A 179 -13.94 -0.42 16.68
C LEU A 179 -15.44 -0.63 16.37
N VAL A 180 -15.98 0.16 15.47
CA VAL A 180 -17.32 -0.01 14.91
C VAL A 180 -17.17 -0.60 13.52
N ILE A 181 -17.68 -1.83 13.35
CA ILE A 181 -17.71 -2.50 12.05
C ILE A 181 -18.96 -2.07 11.31
N ASP A 182 -18.78 -1.66 10.06
CA ASP A 182 -19.88 -1.17 9.22
C ASP A 182 -20.33 -2.26 8.24
N ARG A 183 -19.41 -2.85 7.49
CA ARG A 183 -19.70 -3.80 6.43
C ARG A 183 -18.86 -5.05 6.53
N VAL A 184 -19.50 -6.18 6.27
CA VAL A 184 -18.86 -7.50 6.33
C VAL A 184 -19.25 -8.37 5.13
N LYS A 185 -18.41 -9.37 4.88
CA LYS A 185 -18.73 -10.44 3.93
C LYS A 185 -18.43 -11.79 4.58
N PRO A 186 -19.45 -12.49 5.11
CA PRO A 186 -19.28 -13.83 5.63
C PRO A 186 -18.96 -14.82 4.51
N GLU A 187 -18.19 -15.84 4.82
CA GLU A 187 -17.84 -16.90 3.87
C GLU A 187 -19.09 -17.50 3.20
N GLY A 188 -19.05 -17.60 1.88
CA GLY A 188 -20.16 -18.12 1.07
C GLY A 188 -21.41 -17.22 0.98
N LYS A 189 -21.32 -15.96 1.43
CA LYS A 189 -22.39 -14.98 1.37
C LYS A 189 -21.97 -13.71 0.63
N ASN A 190 -22.95 -12.90 0.25
CA ASN A 190 -22.74 -11.55 -0.25
C ASN A 190 -22.33 -10.60 0.90
N GLU A 191 -21.77 -9.46 0.54
CA GLU A 191 -21.54 -8.38 1.51
C GLU A 191 -22.87 -7.88 2.10
N MET A 192 -22.80 -7.46 3.37
CA MET A 192 -23.97 -6.97 4.10
C MET A 192 -23.57 -6.01 5.21
N ASP A 193 -24.54 -5.31 5.76
CA ASP A 193 -24.36 -4.50 6.96
C ASP A 193 -24.02 -5.41 8.16
N TYR A 194 -23.08 -4.97 9.00
CA TYR A 194 -22.65 -5.74 10.16
C TYR A 194 -23.80 -5.97 11.16
N ARG A 195 -24.69 -5.00 11.33
CA ARG A 195 -25.83 -5.12 12.22
C ARG A 195 -26.80 -6.22 11.77
N GLU A 196 -26.98 -6.39 10.47
CA GLU A 196 -27.80 -7.49 9.92
C GLU A 196 -27.12 -8.84 10.15
N PHE A 197 -25.79 -8.89 9.95
CA PHE A 197 -25.01 -10.11 10.20
C PHE A 197 -25.15 -10.58 11.66
N ILE A 198 -25.04 -9.70 12.63
CA ILE A 198 -25.14 -10.04 14.06
C ILE A 198 -26.55 -10.52 14.46
N LYS A 199 -27.61 -10.02 13.82
CA LYS A 199 -28.97 -10.51 14.03
C LYS A 199 -29.11 -12.01 13.72
N SER A 200 -28.22 -12.61 12.94
CA SER A 200 -28.17 -14.05 12.67
C SER A 200 -27.70 -14.90 13.85
N GLY A 201 -27.38 -14.29 15.00
CA GLY A 201 -26.88 -14.95 16.21
C GLY A 201 -25.37 -15.25 16.17
N ALA A 202 -24.63 -14.68 15.21
CA ALA A 202 -23.18 -14.80 15.15
C ALA A 202 -22.51 -13.95 16.25
N LYS A 203 -21.48 -14.51 16.92
CA LYS A 203 -20.68 -13.81 17.95
C LYS A 203 -19.20 -13.90 17.57
N PRO A 204 -18.35 -12.91 17.91
CA PRO A 204 -16.90 -13.02 17.77
C PRO A 204 -16.39 -14.33 18.41
N ALA A 205 -15.48 -15.04 17.72
CA ALA A 205 -14.94 -16.31 18.16
C ALA A 205 -13.68 -16.14 19.03
#